data_649dd6bb718ea4ffaeabda3dff4d79c3
#
_entry.id   649dd6bb718ea4ffaeabda3dff4d79c3
#
_cell.length_a   1.000
_cell.length_b   1.000
_cell.length_c   1.000
_cell.angle_alpha   90.00
_cell.angle_beta   90.00
_cell.angle_gamma   90.00
#
_symmetry.space_group_name_H-M   'P 1'
#
loop_
_entity.id
_entity.type
_entity.pdbx_description
1 polymer ?
#
loop_
_entity_poly.entity_id
_entity_poly.type
_entity_poly.pdbx_seq_one_letter_code
_entity_poly.pdbx_strand_id
1 'polypeptide(L)'
;MSAAIELQDLTLAYQRHPAIHHLSGCFRTGSLTAIVGPNGAGKSTLLKAIAGTLRPTSGRVNRAVPQRRLGYLPQAAEIDRSFPLSVLETVVLGAWRGLGLWRGVTAAHRKDATEALQAVGLEGLEDRLVGALSSGQFQRVLFARLLLQDAPVLLLDEPFTAIDARTTADLLTIVRRWHGQGRTVIAVLHDLEQVRQHFPETLLLAREAIAWGHTDQVLITENLARARNLAEHWDAHAGVCERA
;
A
#
# COMPACT_ATOMS: atom_id res chain seq x y z
N MET A 1 -6.22 11.18 19.71
CA MET A 1 -6.15 9.96 18.84
C MET A 1 -4.69 9.68 18.57
N SER A 2 -4.23 8.43 18.70
CA SER A 2 -2.84 8.05 18.49
C SER A 2 -2.51 7.95 17.01
N ALA A 3 -1.25 8.25 16.63
CA ALA A 3 -0.74 8.06 15.28
C ALA A 3 -0.29 6.60 15.09
N ALA A 4 -0.70 5.95 14.01
CA ALA A 4 -0.14 4.65 13.59
C ALA A 4 1.21 4.84 12.90
N ILE A 5 1.30 5.88 12.06
CA ILE A 5 2.51 6.30 11.35
C ILE A 5 2.61 7.82 11.49
N GLU A 6 3.78 8.32 11.89
CA GLU A 6 4.09 9.75 11.93
C GLU A 6 5.29 10.03 11.01
N LEU A 7 5.17 11.06 10.21
CA LEU A 7 6.21 11.55 9.30
C LEU A 7 6.74 12.87 9.85
N GLN A 8 8.05 12.98 10.02
CA GLN A 8 8.70 14.16 10.57
C GLN A 8 9.73 14.67 9.55
N ASP A 9 9.40 15.76 8.88
CA ASP A 9 10.24 16.46 7.90
C ASP A 9 10.88 15.51 6.87
N LEU A 10 10.06 14.58 6.35
CA LEU A 10 10.50 13.45 5.55
C LEU A 10 10.89 13.88 4.14
N THR A 11 12.15 13.66 3.76
CA THR A 11 12.64 13.80 2.40
C THR A 11 13.10 12.46 1.87
N LEU A 12 12.60 12.07 0.68
CA LEU A 12 12.95 10.84 -0.01
C LEU A 12 13.51 11.16 -1.39
N ALA A 13 14.67 10.61 -1.74
CA ALA A 13 15.30 10.84 -3.03
C ALA A 13 15.86 9.54 -3.64
N TYR A 14 15.85 9.47 -4.98
CA TYR A 14 16.59 8.50 -5.77
C TYR A 14 17.72 9.19 -6.50
N GLN A 15 18.97 8.73 -6.30
CA GLN A 15 20.13 9.29 -6.99
C GLN A 15 20.20 10.84 -6.93
N ARG A 16 19.91 11.43 -5.76
CA ARG A 16 19.81 12.88 -5.50
C ARG A 16 18.62 13.61 -6.12
N HIS A 17 17.73 12.92 -6.87
CA HIS A 17 16.48 13.51 -7.34
C HIS A 17 15.39 13.27 -6.29
N PRO A 18 14.87 14.33 -5.68
CA PRO A 18 13.88 14.20 -4.62
C PRO A 18 12.53 13.71 -5.20
N ALA A 19 12.04 12.62 -4.63
CA ALA A 19 10.71 12.11 -4.92
C ALA A 19 9.67 12.70 -3.95
N ILE A 20 10.10 13.06 -2.74
CA ILE A 20 9.30 13.73 -1.70
C ILE A 20 10.17 14.72 -0.96
N HIS A 21 9.61 15.92 -0.66
CA HIS A 21 10.25 17.00 0.09
C HIS A 21 9.48 17.33 1.36
N HIS A 22 10.19 17.38 2.50
CA HIS A 22 9.73 17.98 3.76
C HIS A 22 8.32 17.58 4.18
N LEU A 23 7.93 16.31 3.96
CA LEU A 23 6.61 15.82 4.30
C LEU A 23 6.48 15.58 5.81
N SER A 24 5.57 16.32 6.46
CA SER A 24 5.21 16.14 7.87
C SER A 24 3.72 15.89 8.02
N GLY A 25 3.36 15.00 8.96
CA GLY A 25 1.97 14.66 9.24
C GLY A 25 1.83 13.26 9.81
N CYS A 26 0.60 12.78 9.97
CA CYS A 26 0.36 11.45 10.53
C CYS A 26 -0.83 10.73 9.91
N PHE A 27 -0.71 9.40 9.79
CA PHE A 27 -1.83 8.50 9.59
C PHE A 27 -2.32 8.03 10.95
N ARG A 28 -3.60 8.26 11.24
CA ARG A 28 -4.20 7.93 12.54
C ARG A 28 -4.39 6.42 12.69
N THR A 29 -4.28 5.92 13.91
CA THR A 29 -4.59 4.53 14.22
C THR A 29 -6.06 4.24 13.89
N GLY A 30 -6.30 3.14 13.17
CA GLY A 30 -7.63 2.75 12.71
C GLY A 30 -8.18 3.58 11.56
N SER A 31 -7.38 4.45 10.90
CA SER A 31 -7.86 5.21 9.74
C SER A 31 -7.84 4.38 8.44
N LEU A 32 -8.69 4.77 7.52
CA LEU A 32 -8.69 4.32 6.14
C LEU A 32 -8.36 5.52 5.25
N THR A 33 -7.12 5.60 4.78
CA THR A 33 -6.58 6.77 4.09
C THR A 33 -6.12 6.41 2.69
N ALA A 34 -6.58 7.16 1.69
CA ALA A 34 -6.06 7.10 0.33
C ALA A 34 -4.87 8.06 0.16
N ILE A 35 -3.85 7.65 -0.58
CA ILE A 35 -2.79 8.52 -1.12
C ILE A 35 -3.06 8.68 -2.61
N VAL A 36 -3.31 9.89 -3.05
CA VAL A 36 -3.58 10.23 -4.45
C VAL A 36 -2.63 11.32 -4.93
N GLY A 37 -2.53 11.48 -6.24
CA GLY A 37 -1.71 12.50 -6.86
C GLY A 37 -1.24 12.08 -8.25
N PRO A 38 -0.61 12.98 -9.02
CA PRO A 38 -0.13 12.69 -10.37
C PRO A 38 0.93 11.59 -10.39
N ASN A 39 1.24 11.07 -11.59
CA ASN A 39 2.34 10.15 -11.77
C ASN A 39 3.67 10.84 -11.39
N GLY A 40 4.58 10.12 -10.76
CA GLY A 40 5.83 10.71 -10.27
C GLY A 40 5.71 11.55 -8.98
N ALA A 41 4.52 11.66 -8.38
CA ALA A 41 4.28 12.41 -7.13
C ALA A 41 4.97 11.81 -5.87
N GLY A 42 5.58 10.65 -5.98
CA GLY A 42 6.25 9.99 -4.84
C GLY A 42 5.37 9.05 -4.02
N LYS A 43 4.16 8.71 -4.47
CA LYS A 43 3.19 7.89 -3.71
C LYS A 43 3.74 6.52 -3.29
N SER A 44 4.21 5.72 -4.24
CA SER A 44 4.82 4.40 -3.96
C SER A 44 6.13 4.54 -3.18
N THR A 45 6.89 5.62 -3.43
CA THR A 45 8.10 5.95 -2.68
C THR A 45 7.79 6.18 -1.20
N LEU A 46 6.69 6.90 -0.89
CA LEU A 46 6.20 7.10 0.47
C LEU A 46 5.82 5.77 1.12
N LEU A 47 5.06 4.91 0.45
CA LEU A 47 4.72 3.59 0.99
C LEU A 47 5.96 2.73 1.25
N LYS A 48 6.94 2.74 0.34
CA LYS A 48 8.23 2.03 0.52
C LYS A 48 9.02 2.55 1.74
N ALA A 49 9.02 3.86 1.97
CA ALA A 49 9.63 4.44 3.17
C ALA A 49 8.87 4.06 4.45
N ILE A 50 7.53 4.10 4.44
CA ILE A 50 6.69 3.65 5.56
C ILE A 50 6.89 2.15 5.80
N ALA A 51 6.98 1.32 4.77
CA ALA A 51 7.27 -0.11 4.87
C ALA A 51 8.71 -0.40 5.37
N GLY A 52 9.61 0.60 5.30
CA GLY A 52 11.02 0.48 5.70
C GLY A 52 11.89 -0.23 4.66
N THR A 53 11.42 -0.37 3.42
CA THR A 53 12.19 -0.88 2.27
C THR A 53 13.01 0.20 1.59
N LEU A 54 12.68 1.48 1.84
CA LEU A 54 13.44 2.64 1.41
C LEU A 54 13.84 3.47 2.64
N ARG A 55 15.12 3.85 2.74
CA ARG A 55 15.61 4.73 3.81
C ARG A 55 15.38 6.20 3.45
N PRO A 56 14.88 7.02 4.37
CA PRO A 56 14.83 8.47 4.18
C PRO A 56 16.19 9.08 3.92
N THR A 57 16.24 10.12 3.07
CA THR A 57 17.41 10.97 2.88
C THR A 57 17.57 11.91 4.08
N SER A 58 16.47 12.50 4.55
CA SER A 58 16.37 13.24 5.81
C SER A 58 15.01 13.06 6.45
N GLY A 59 14.88 13.49 7.70
CA GLY A 59 13.65 13.30 8.48
C GLY A 59 13.48 11.87 9.01
N ARG A 60 12.26 11.56 9.48
CA ARG A 60 11.98 10.28 10.14
C ARG A 60 10.58 9.76 9.85
N VAL A 61 10.45 8.42 9.85
CA VAL A 61 9.17 7.71 9.86
C VAL A 61 9.05 6.98 11.20
N ASN A 62 8.19 7.48 12.09
CA ASN A 62 7.87 6.84 13.36
C ASN A 62 6.68 5.91 13.16
N ARG A 63 6.76 4.71 13.69
CA ARG A 63 5.72 3.67 13.56
C ARG A 63 5.28 3.24 14.94
N ALA A 64 3.97 3.22 15.22
CA ALA A 64 3.42 2.73 16.48
C ALA A 64 3.63 1.23 16.68
N VAL A 65 3.90 0.49 15.58
CA VAL A 65 4.16 -0.94 15.60
C VAL A 65 5.51 -1.25 14.95
N PRO A 66 6.19 -2.32 15.36
CA PRO A 66 7.43 -2.75 14.71
C PRO A 66 7.21 -3.00 13.21
N GLN A 67 8.20 -2.67 12.37
CA GLN A 67 8.16 -2.85 10.92
C GLN A 67 7.69 -4.26 10.49
N ARG A 68 8.10 -5.29 11.22
CA ARG A 68 7.67 -6.68 10.96
C ARG A 68 6.16 -6.91 11.13
N ARG A 69 5.43 -6.00 11.77
CA ARG A 69 3.96 -6.05 11.93
C ARG A 69 3.20 -5.19 10.91
N LEU A 70 3.88 -4.60 9.94
CA LEU A 70 3.26 -3.92 8.81
C LEU A 70 2.95 -4.94 7.72
N GLY A 71 1.74 -4.94 7.20
CA GLY A 71 1.40 -5.64 5.95
C GLY A 71 1.71 -4.72 4.77
N TYR A 72 2.49 -5.18 3.79
CA TYR A 72 2.77 -4.41 2.59
C TYR A 72 2.44 -5.21 1.34
N LEU A 73 1.59 -4.64 0.52
CA LEU A 73 1.25 -5.12 -0.81
C LEU A 73 1.88 -4.15 -1.82
N PRO A 74 2.97 -4.54 -2.49
CA PRO A 74 3.57 -3.75 -3.56
C PRO A 74 2.72 -3.82 -4.82
N GLN A 75 3.01 -2.98 -5.80
CA GLN A 75 2.37 -3.07 -7.12
C GLN A 75 2.57 -4.47 -7.70
N ALA A 76 1.48 -5.04 -8.24
CA ALA A 76 1.53 -6.40 -8.80
C ALA A 76 2.56 -6.53 -9.94
N ALA A 77 2.80 -5.45 -10.69
CA ALA A 77 3.80 -5.39 -11.75
C ALA A 77 5.25 -5.48 -11.25
N GLU A 78 5.52 -5.15 -9.98
CA GLU A 78 6.85 -5.25 -9.36
C GLU A 78 7.19 -6.68 -8.89
N ILE A 79 6.20 -7.58 -8.88
CA ILE A 79 6.39 -8.95 -8.38
C ILE A 79 6.75 -9.86 -9.54
N ASP A 80 7.91 -10.50 -9.44
CA ASP A 80 8.33 -11.51 -10.39
C ASP A 80 7.46 -12.77 -10.24
N ARG A 81 6.68 -13.05 -11.28
CA ARG A 81 5.78 -14.21 -11.36
C ARG A 81 6.40 -15.41 -12.07
N SER A 82 7.63 -15.30 -12.56
CA SER A 82 8.34 -16.38 -13.24
C SER A 82 8.84 -17.45 -12.27
N PHE A 83 8.99 -17.10 -10.98
CA PHE A 83 9.37 -18.06 -9.96
C PHE A 83 8.26 -19.11 -9.76
N PRO A 84 8.57 -20.41 -9.78
CA PRO A 84 7.59 -21.50 -9.83
C PRO A 84 6.95 -21.76 -8.44
N LEU A 85 6.29 -20.77 -7.88
CA LEU A 85 5.49 -20.91 -6.65
C LEU A 85 4.03 -21.23 -7.00
N SER A 86 3.43 -22.13 -6.23
CA SER A 86 1.99 -22.33 -6.24
C SER A 86 1.27 -21.18 -5.52
N VAL A 87 -0.03 -21.10 -5.76
CA VAL A 87 -0.94 -20.17 -5.08
C VAL A 87 -0.87 -20.35 -3.57
N LEU A 88 -0.98 -21.59 -3.08
CA LEU A 88 -0.93 -21.91 -1.66
C LEU A 88 0.43 -21.51 -1.04
N GLU A 89 1.53 -21.87 -1.69
CA GLU A 89 2.87 -21.49 -1.22
C GLU A 89 3.02 -19.98 -1.10
N THR A 90 2.53 -19.22 -2.10
CA THR A 90 2.57 -17.76 -2.09
C THR A 90 1.78 -17.17 -0.93
N VAL A 91 0.60 -17.72 -0.60
CA VAL A 91 -0.21 -17.27 0.54
C VAL A 91 0.46 -17.62 1.86
N VAL A 92 1.00 -18.83 1.99
CA VAL A 92 1.72 -19.30 3.19
C VAL A 92 2.92 -18.40 3.54
N LEU A 93 3.57 -17.77 2.55
CA LEU A 93 4.60 -16.75 2.82
C LEU A 93 4.08 -15.59 3.69
N GLY A 94 2.76 -15.36 3.75
CA GLY A 94 2.15 -14.42 4.68
C GLY A 94 2.39 -14.76 6.15
N ALA A 95 2.41 -16.04 6.51
CA ALA A 95 2.66 -16.52 7.87
C ALA A 95 4.14 -16.48 8.28
N TRP A 96 5.07 -16.27 7.33
CA TRP A 96 6.53 -16.37 7.54
C TRP A 96 7.02 -15.52 8.72
N ARG A 97 6.44 -14.37 8.94
CA ARG A 97 6.85 -13.44 10.01
C ARG A 97 6.55 -13.96 11.43
N GLY A 98 5.59 -14.89 11.54
CA GLY A 98 5.26 -15.56 12.80
C GLY A 98 6.07 -16.85 13.06
N LEU A 99 6.68 -17.42 12.01
CA LEU A 99 7.31 -18.73 12.05
C LEU A 99 8.72 -18.73 12.71
N GLY A 100 9.45 -17.61 12.63
CA GLY A 100 10.86 -17.56 13.00
C GLY A 100 11.74 -18.40 12.06
N LEU A 101 13.06 -18.20 12.14
CA LEU A 101 14.05 -18.80 11.21
C LEU A 101 14.12 -20.34 11.22
N TRP A 102 13.60 -20.99 12.25
CA TRP A 102 13.79 -22.43 12.49
C TRP A 102 12.49 -23.24 12.50
N ARG A 103 11.34 -22.62 12.28
CA ARG A 103 10.05 -23.34 12.26
C ARG A 103 9.56 -23.47 10.83
N GLY A 104 9.38 -24.70 10.37
CA GLY A 104 8.77 -25.01 9.09
C GLY A 104 7.27 -24.68 9.03
N VAL A 105 6.73 -24.63 7.84
CA VAL A 105 5.29 -24.51 7.58
C VAL A 105 4.58 -25.74 8.15
N THR A 106 3.62 -25.52 9.05
CA THR A 106 2.81 -26.57 9.66
C THR A 106 1.51 -26.80 8.90
N ALA A 107 0.81 -27.92 9.20
CA ALA A 107 -0.53 -28.17 8.67
C ALA A 107 -1.53 -27.05 9.05
N ALA A 108 -1.39 -26.44 10.23
CA ALA A 108 -2.21 -25.30 10.65
C ALA A 108 -2.02 -24.10 9.70
N HIS A 109 -0.78 -23.72 9.37
CA HIS A 109 -0.52 -22.62 8.43
C HIS A 109 -1.10 -22.89 7.03
N ARG A 110 -1.07 -24.15 6.56
CA ARG A 110 -1.69 -24.53 5.29
C ARG A 110 -3.22 -24.38 5.35
N LYS A 111 -3.83 -24.79 6.47
CA LYS A 111 -5.26 -24.63 6.70
C LYS A 111 -5.66 -23.16 6.69
N ASP A 112 -4.96 -22.31 7.47
CA ASP A 112 -5.22 -20.87 7.51
C ASP A 112 -5.04 -20.21 6.13
N ALA A 113 -4.05 -20.66 5.35
CA ALA A 113 -3.86 -20.19 3.97
C ALA A 113 -4.99 -20.61 3.03
N THR A 114 -5.52 -21.84 3.18
CA THR A 114 -6.69 -22.30 2.41
C THR A 114 -7.93 -21.49 2.77
N GLU A 115 -8.16 -21.20 4.04
CA GLU A 115 -9.25 -20.32 4.49
C GLU A 115 -9.12 -18.89 3.94
N ALA A 116 -7.88 -18.36 3.89
CA ALA A 116 -7.61 -17.07 3.27
C ALA A 116 -7.89 -17.07 1.75
N LEU A 117 -7.58 -18.17 1.04
CA LEU A 117 -7.90 -18.35 -0.38
C LEU A 117 -9.41 -18.42 -0.62
N GLN A 118 -10.15 -19.13 0.22
CA GLN A 118 -11.63 -19.16 0.17
C GLN A 118 -12.22 -17.76 0.36
N ALA A 119 -11.68 -16.99 1.31
CA ALA A 119 -12.14 -15.62 1.59
C ALA A 119 -11.96 -14.64 0.41
N VAL A 120 -11.07 -14.93 -0.53
CA VAL A 120 -10.86 -14.14 -1.76
C VAL A 120 -11.44 -14.83 -3.02
N GLY A 121 -12.14 -15.95 -2.88
CA GLY A 121 -12.77 -16.66 -4.01
C GLY A 121 -11.78 -17.34 -4.95
N LEU A 122 -10.72 -17.94 -4.39
CA LEU A 122 -9.70 -18.71 -5.14
C LEU A 122 -9.66 -20.20 -4.73
N GLU A 123 -10.76 -20.71 -4.23
CA GLU A 123 -10.91 -22.14 -3.89
C GLU A 123 -10.66 -23.02 -5.11
N GLY A 124 -9.90 -24.11 -4.94
CA GLY A 124 -9.54 -25.05 -6.00
C GLY A 124 -8.37 -24.60 -6.89
N LEU A 125 -7.70 -23.47 -6.57
CA LEU A 125 -6.53 -23.01 -7.33
C LEU A 125 -5.22 -23.17 -6.54
N GLU A 126 -5.23 -23.87 -5.40
CA GLU A 126 -4.13 -23.99 -4.44
C GLU A 126 -2.83 -24.42 -5.08
N ASP A 127 -2.87 -25.43 -5.97
CA ASP A 127 -1.70 -26.04 -6.62
C ASP A 127 -1.31 -25.34 -7.91
N ARG A 128 -2.09 -24.36 -8.39
CA ARG A 128 -1.80 -23.65 -9.62
C ARG A 128 -0.61 -22.72 -9.43
N LEU A 129 0.29 -22.65 -10.44
CA LEU A 129 1.42 -21.72 -10.42
C LEU A 129 0.94 -20.27 -10.55
N VAL A 130 1.53 -19.36 -9.78
CA VAL A 130 1.17 -17.93 -9.81
C VAL A 130 1.39 -17.29 -11.17
N GLY A 131 2.37 -17.77 -11.96
CA GLY A 131 2.62 -17.33 -13.33
C GLY A 131 1.48 -17.61 -14.31
N ALA A 132 0.63 -18.62 -14.04
CA ALA A 132 -0.50 -19.01 -14.86
C ALA A 132 -1.82 -18.31 -14.52
N LEU A 133 -1.81 -17.37 -13.54
CA LEU A 133 -3.00 -16.66 -13.08
C LEU A 133 -3.27 -15.42 -13.94
N SER A 134 -4.55 -15.05 -14.07
CA SER A 134 -4.93 -13.72 -14.55
C SER A 134 -4.47 -12.64 -13.55
N SER A 135 -4.42 -11.37 -13.97
CA SER A 135 -4.06 -10.26 -13.09
C SER A 135 -4.99 -10.17 -11.87
N GLY A 136 -6.31 -10.32 -12.07
CA GLY A 136 -7.28 -10.31 -10.97
C GLY A 136 -7.13 -11.50 -10.02
N GLN A 137 -6.86 -12.70 -10.53
CA GLN A 137 -6.58 -13.87 -9.70
C GLN A 137 -5.31 -13.67 -8.87
N PHE A 138 -4.24 -13.18 -9.50
CA PHE A 138 -3.00 -12.91 -8.79
C PHE A 138 -3.16 -11.85 -7.71
N GLN A 139 -3.92 -10.78 -7.99
CA GLN A 139 -4.24 -9.76 -6.99
C GLN A 139 -4.97 -10.34 -5.78
N ARG A 140 -5.94 -11.23 -6.01
CA ARG A 140 -6.63 -11.96 -4.93
C ARG A 140 -5.67 -12.83 -4.10
N VAL A 141 -4.68 -13.48 -4.73
CA VAL A 141 -3.61 -14.22 -4.00
C VAL A 141 -2.83 -13.29 -3.08
N LEU A 142 -2.47 -12.10 -3.55
CA LEU A 142 -1.75 -11.11 -2.73
C LEU A 142 -2.59 -10.62 -1.54
N PHE A 143 -3.91 -10.45 -1.72
CA PHE A 143 -4.82 -10.14 -0.62
C PHE A 143 -4.96 -11.30 0.37
N ALA A 144 -5.06 -12.55 -0.10
CA ALA A 144 -5.07 -13.73 0.76
C ALA A 144 -3.79 -13.80 1.62
N ARG A 145 -2.64 -13.50 1.02
CA ARG A 145 -1.37 -13.41 1.75
C ARG A 145 -1.41 -12.33 2.84
N LEU A 146 -2.02 -11.17 2.59
CA LEU A 146 -2.19 -10.13 3.60
C LEU A 146 -3.18 -10.52 4.70
N LEU A 147 -4.25 -11.24 4.37
CA LEU A 147 -5.19 -11.79 5.36
C LEU A 147 -4.45 -12.69 6.35
N LEU A 148 -3.58 -13.57 5.83
CA LEU A 148 -2.79 -14.48 6.66
C LEU A 148 -1.73 -13.76 7.52
N GLN A 149 -1.26 -12.59 7.07
CA GLN A 149 -0.30 -11.77 7.82
C GLN A 149 -0.88 -11.18 9.11
N ASP A 150 -2.18 -11.00 9.18
CA ASP A 150 -2.92 -10.40 10.32
C ASP A 150 -2.29 -9.11 10.87
N ALA A 151 -1.88 -8.22 9.99
CA ALA A 151 -1.16 -7.00 10.34
C ALA A 151 -2.12 -5.89 10.81
N PRO A 152 -1.80 -5.13 11.90
CA PRO A 152 -2.61 -4.01 12.36
C PRO A 152 -2.51 -2.76 11.46
N VAL A 153 -1.47 -2.65 10.65
CA VAL A 153 -1.28 -1.57 9.68
C VAL A 153 -1.02 -2.20 8.32
N LEU A 154 -1.80 -1.81 7.32
CA LEU A 154 -1.78 -2.32 5.96
C LEU A 154 -1.43 -1.20 4.98
N LEU A 155 -0.45 -1.44 4.15
CA LEU A 155 0.04 -0.55 3.11
C LEU A 155 -0.24 -1.20 1.76
N LEU A 156 -1.07 -0.56 0.93
CA LEU A 156 -1.54 -1.12 -0.34
C LEU A 156 -1.08 -0.20 -1.50
N ASP A 157 -0.20 -0.67 -2.34
CA ASP A 157 0.30 0.10 -3.48
C ASP A 157 -0.44 -0.31 -4.76
N GLU A 158 -1.34 0.56 -5.23
CA GLU A 158 -2.20 0.37 -6.40
C GLU A 158 -2.95 -0.98 -6.41
N PRO A 159 -3.67 -1.32 -5.32
CA PRO A 159 -4.24 -2.65 -5.13
C PRO A 159 -5.33 -3.02 -6.14
N PHE A 160 -5.85 -2.07 -6.91
CA PHE A 160 -6.97 -2.27 -7.83
C PHE A 160 -6.61 -2.01 -9.31
N THR A 161 -5.32 -1.81 -9.61
CA THR A 161 -4.86 -1.54 -10.98
C THR A 161 -4.90 -2.80 -11.84
N ALA A 162 -5.35 -2.68 -13.08
CA ALA A 162 -5.42 -3.72 -14.10
C ALA A 162 -6.29 -4.94 -13.72
N ILE A 163 -7.32 -4.73 -12.92
CA ILE A 163 -8.33 -5.74 -12.58
C ILE A 163 -9.74 -5.25 -12.95
N ASP A 164 -10.67 -6.18 -13.12
CA ASP A 164 -12.06 -5.88 -13.47
C ASP A 164 -12.85 -5.28 -12.31
N ALA A 165 -13.98 -4.62 -12.63
CA ALA A 165 -14.81 -3.94 -11.65
C ALA A 165 -15.39 -4.88 -10.56
N ARG A 166 -15.71 -6.14 -10.92
CA ARG A 166 -16.23 -7.13 -9.96
C ARG A 166 -15.16 -7.51 -8.94
N THR A 167 -13.96 -7.84 -9.43
CA THR A 167 -12.81 -8.15 -8.55
C THR A 167 -12.48 -6.95 -7.66
N THR A 168 -12.50 -5.73 -8.20
CA THR A 168 -12.29 -4.49 -7.43
C THR A 168 -13.30 -4.36 -6.29
N ALA A 169 -14.61 -4.57 -6.55
CA ALA A 169 -15.66 -4.48 -5.55
C ALA A 169 -15.48 -5.52 -4.41
N ASP A 170 -15.11 -6.75 -4.77
CA ASP A 170 -14.84 -7.82 -3.80
C ASP A 170 -13.66 -7.45 -2.89
N LEU A 171 -12.55 -6.97 -3.47
CA LEU A 171 -11.36 -6.57 -2.72
C LEU A 171 -11.59 -5.33 -1.86
N LEU A 172 -12.38 -4.34 -2.32
CA LEU A 172 -12.82 -3.20 -1.51
C LEU A 172 -13.63 -3.65 -0.28
N THR A 173 -14.42 -4.72 -0.41
CA THR A 173 -15.15 -5.28 0.73
C THR A 173 -14.19 -5.81 1.80
N ILE A 174 -13.08 -6.44 1.40
CA ILE A 174 -12.02 -6.88 2.31
C ILE A 174 -11.35 -5.68 2.98
N VAL A 175 -11.01 -4.63 2.23
CA VAL A 175 -10.41 -3.40 2.77
C VAL A 175 -11.32 -2.74 3.82
N ARG A 176 -12.64 -2.65 3.53
CA ARG A 176 -13.63 -2.12 4.50
C ARG A 176 -13.75 -2.99 5.74
N ARG A 177 -13.68 -4.32 5.59
CA ARG A 177 -13.67 -5.26 6.71
C ARG A 177 -12.44 -5.03 7.61
N TRP A 178 -11.24 -4.86 7.03
CA TRP A 178 -10.04 -4.53 7.80
C TRP A 178 -10.19 -3.23 8.60
N HIS A 179 -10.69 -2.19 7.96
CA HIS A 179 -10.98 -0.90 8.63
C HIS A 179 -12.01 -1.08 9.75
N GLY A 180 -13.11 -1.79 9.50
CA GLY A 180 -14.13 -2.10 10.52
C GLY A 180 -13.60 -2.93 11.70
N GLN A 181 -12.49 -3.64 11.53
CA GLN A 181 -11.75 -4.34 12.60
C GLN A 181 -10.77 -3.41 13.35
N GLY A 182 -10.76 -2.11 13.09
CA GLY A 182 -9.86 -1.14 13.70
C GLY A 182 -8.44 -1.15 13.15
N ARG A 183 -8.17 -1.83 12.02
CA ARG A 183 -6.86 -1.79 11.37
C ARG A 183 -6.67 -0.46 10.66
N THR A 184 -5.44 0.02 10.64
CA THR A 184 -5.05 1.18 9.82
C THR A 184 -4.78 0.72 8.40
N VAL A 185 -5.43 1.34 7.41
CA VAL A 185 -5.21 1.02 5.99
C VAL A 185 -4.78 2.27 5.26
N ILE A 186 -3.65 2.21 4.57
CA ILE A 186 -3.10 3.28 3.74
C ILE A 186 -2.96 2.71 2.32
N ALA A 187 -3.70 3.28 1.35
CA ALA A 187 -3.72 2.78 -0.01
C ALA A 187 -3.37 3.87 -1.03
N VAL A 188 -2.46 3.58 -1.95
CA VAL A 188 -2.22 4.41 -3.14
C VAL A 188 -3.27 4.07 -4.18
N LEU A 189 -3.99 5.08 -4.67
CA LEU A 189 -5.08 4.94 -5.63
C LEU A 189 -4.98 5.99 -6.73
N HIS A 190 -5.53 5.67 -7.93
CA HIS A 190 -5.58 6.58 -9.07
C HIS A 190 -7.02 7.03 -9.39
N ASP A 191 -8.01 6.22 -9.07
CA ASP A 191 -9.41 6.50 -9.31
C ASP A 191 -9.98 7.37 -8.20
N LEU A 192 -10.17 8.66 -8.48
CA LEU A 192 -10.68 9.64 -7.51
C LEU A 192 -12.14 9.38 -7.13
N GLU A 193 -12.94 8.80 -8.04
CA GLU A 193 -14.32 8.45 -7.73
C GLU A 193 -14.38 7.31 -6.70
N GLN A 194 -13.57 6.27 -6.90
CA GLN A 194 -13.40 5.18 -5.95
C GLN A 194 -12.92 5.70 -4.58
N VAL A 195 -12.00 6.68 -4.57
CA VAL A 195 -11.52 7.31 -3.32
C VAL A 195 -12.66 8.03 -2.62
N ARG A 196 -13.45 8.85 -3.32
CA ARG A 196 -14.60 9.58 -2.74
C ARG A 196 -15.62 8.64 -2.11
N GLN A 197 -15.88 7.49 -2.77
CA GLN A 197 -16.90 6.55 -2.31
C GLN A 197 -16.45 5.69 -1.12
N HIS A 198 -15.14 5.42 -0.99
CA HIS A 198 -14.69 4.36 -0.09
C HIS A 198 -13.66 4.79 0.96
N PHE A 199 -13.00 5.92 0.80
CA PHE A 199 -11.92 6.35 1.67
C PHE A 199 -12.27 7.67 2.37
N PRO A 200 -12.53 7.66 3.70
CA PRO A 200 -12.91 8.86 4.43
C PRO A 200 -11.78 9.90 4.54
N GLU A 201 -10.53 9.46 4.45
CA GLU A 201 -9.36 10.33 4.53
C GLU A 201 -8.50 10.21 3.28
N THR A 202 -7.89 11.33 2.89
CA THR A 202 -7.04 11.41 1.72
C THR A 202 -5.81 12.26 2.00
N LEU A 203 -4.66 11.81 1.52
CA LEU A 203 -3.45 12.60 1.31
C LEU A 203 -3.31 12.86 -0.19
N LEU A 204 -3.45 14.12 -0.62
CA LEU A 204 -3.11 14.55 -1.98
C LEU A 204 -1.64 14.94 -2.01
N LEU A 205 -0.84 14.16 -2.74
CA LEU A 205 0.61 14.25 -2.81
C LEU A 205 1.05 14.71 -4.22
N ALA A 206 1.93 15.71 -4.27
CA ALA A 206 2.64 16.13 -5.46
C ALA A 206 4.10 16.48 -5.07
N ARG A 207 4.87 15.45 -4.66
CA ARG A 207 6.20 15.52 -4.02
C ARG A 207 6.20 16.21 -2.66
N GLU A 208 5.23 17.03 -2.38
CA GLU A 208 4.87 17.60 -1.08
C GLU A 208 3.39 17.32 -0.77
N ALA A 209 2.97 17.48 0.48
CA ALA A 209 1.55 17.39 0.81
C ALA A 209 0.82 18.65 0.31
N ILE A 210 -0.07 18.49 -0.69
CA ILE A 210 -0.95 19.57 -1.15
C ILE A 210 -2.09 19.79 -0.16
N ALA A 211 -2.70 18.68 0.29
CA ALA A 211 -3.73 18.67 1.30
C ALA A 211 -3.80 17.29 1.96
N TRP A 212 -4.16 17.24 3.24
CA TRP A 212 -4.30 16.01 4.01
C TRP A 212 -5.46 16.13 5.00
N GLY A 213 -6.46 15.26 4.90
CA GLY A 213 -7.64 15.30 5.77
C GLY A 213 -8.83 14.54 5.21
N HIS A 214 -10.04 15.01 5.51
CA HIS A 214 -11.27 14.40 4.97
C HIS A 214 -11.31 14.51 3.44
N THR A 215 -11.68 13.40 2.80
CA THR A 215 -11.63 13.25 1.33
C THR A 215 -12.35 14.36 0.59
N ASP A 216 -13.55 14.76 1.03
CA ASP A 216 -14.32 15.82 0.37
C ASP A 216 -13.65 17.20 0.44
N GLN A 217 -12.88 17.45 1.53
CA GLN A 217 -12.15 18.71 1.70
C GLN A 217 -10.81 18.71 0.94
N VAL A 218 -10.22 17.53 0.75
CA VAL A 218 -8.94 17.38 0.05
C VAL A 218 -9.13 17.35 -1.47
N LEU A 219 -10.12 16.62 -1.98
CA LEU A 219 -10.33 16.41 -3.42
C LEU A 219 -11.19 17.51 -4.04
N ILE A 220 -10.97 18.77 -3.68
CA ILE A 220 -11.59 19.94 -4.34
C ILE A 220 -10.81 20.32 -5.61
N THR A 221 -11.49 20.99 -6.53
CA THR A 221 -10.92 21.36 -7.85
C THR A 221 -9.63 22.16 -7.72
N GLU A 222 -9.56 23.09 -6.76
CA GLU A 222 -8.40 23.93 -6.52
C GLU A 222 -7.16 23.11 -6.14
N ASN A 223 -7.28 22.19 -5.18
CA ASN A 223 -6.18 21.33 -4.75
C ASN A 223 -5.72 20.41 -5.89
N LEU A 224 -6.64 19.85 -6.67
CA LEU A 224 -6.33 18.99 -7.80
C LEU A 224 -5.58 19.75 -8.91
N ALA A 225 -5.99 21.00 -9.19
CA ALA A 225 -5.29 21.86 -10.14
C ALA A 225 -3.87 22.20 -9.64
N ARG A 226 -3.73 22.55 -8.36
CA ARG A 226 -2.42 22.82 -7.73
C ARG A 226 -1.49 21.60 -7.84
N ALA A 227 -1.99 20.39 -7.56
CA ALA A 227 -1.21 19.17 -7.66
C ALA A 227 -0.71 18.90 -9.08
N ARG A 228 -1.54 19.15 -10.11
CA ARG A 228 -1.15 19.00 -11.53
C ARG A 228 -0.08 20.01 -11.91
N ASN A 229 -0.29 21.29 -11.61
CA ASN A 229 0.66 22.34 -11.94
C ASN A 229 2.05 22.09 -11.32
N LEU A 230 2.11 21.63 -10.07
CA LEU A 230 3.38 21.28 -9.43
C LEU A 230 4.09 20.12 -10.12
N ALA A 231 3.36 19.11 -10.58
CA ALA A 231 3.97 17.99 -11.29
C ALA A 231 4.58 18.42 -12.63
N GLU A 232 3.87 19.26 -13.40
CA GLU A 232 4.32 19.76 -14.72
C GLU A 232 5.57 20.67 -14.61
N HIS A 233 5.60 21.58 -13.62
CA HIS A 233 6.74 22.48 -13.45
C HIS A 233 8.00 21.78 -12.94
N TRP A 234 7.84 20.70 -12.20
CA TRP A 234 8.99 19.97 -11.62
C TRP A 234 9.73 19.13 -12.64
N ASP A 235 9.06 18.56 -13.63
CA ASP A 235 9.71 17.79 -14.70
C ASP A 235 10.63 18.68 -15.58
N ALA A 236 10.35 19.98 -15.67
CA ALA A 236 11.15 20.92 -16.40
C ALA A 236 12.44 21.41 -15.65
N HIS A 237 12.48 21.31 -14.30
CA HIS A 237 13.51 21.94 -13.48
C HIS A 237 13.95 21.06 -12.30
N ALA A 238 13.95 19.74 -12.42
CA ALA A 238 14.36 18.83 -11.34
C ALA A 238 15.85 19.03 -10.97
N GLY A 239 16.13 20.03 -10.14
CA GLY A 239 17.45 20.28 -9.57
C GLY A 239 17.85 19.19 -8.56
N VAL A 240 19.16 18.98 -8.44
CA VAL A 240 19.75 18.12 -7.39
C VAL A 240 19.49 18.79 -6.04
N CYS A 241 18.96 18.02 -5.06
CA CYS A 241 18.80 18.51 -3.70
C CYS A 241 20.19 18.73 -3.09
N GLU A 242 20.64 19.98 -2.97
CA GLU A 242 21.85 20.30 -2.24
C GLU A 242 21.59 20.04 -0.75
N ARG A 243 22.51 19.31 -0.11
CA ARG A 243 22.44 19.06 1.32
C ARG A 243 22.50 20.40 2.05
N ALA A 244 21.44 20.72 2.79
CA ALA A 244 21.53 21.71 3.86
C ALA A 244 22.25 21.09 5.07
#